data_77b2da1770efe910e1eceba895b26ac7
#
_entry.id   77b2da1770efe910e1eceba895b26ac7
#
_cell.length_a   1.000
_cell.length_b   1.000
_cell.length_c   1.000
_cell.angle_alpha   90.00
_cell.angle_beta   90.00
_cell.angle_gamma   90.00
#
_symmetry.space_group_name_H-M   'P 1'
#
loop_
_entity.id
_entity.type
_entity.pdbx_description
1 polymer ?
#
loop_
_entity_poly.entity_id
_entity_poly.type
_entity_poly.pdbx_seq_one_letter_code
_entity_poly.pdbx_strand_id
1 'polypeptide(L)'
;MKKYIRLRYSNDLPGIPLQRDIEKLALADRRTLDCRFGEPCDPRRLVKFHDVKKILETYDEYAAHYGRSLQGEFEDRWSGTTFCIKNGDHIIMINPEHSLSRRTFTIAHEFGHLVFGHRAIMIATEGMPRFRYSDEQELEAHSYGLAVLLPYAPLLQILRQGASAQGIALHYGVSTAAVEMRLKITGLWEMLVEK
;
A
#
# COMPACT_ATOMS: atom_id res chain seq x y z
N MET A 1 -23.41 28.23 -4.48
CA MET A 1 -23.85 26.88 -4.87
C MET A 1 -22.71 26.18 -5.61
N LYS A 2 -21.91 25.36 -4.94
CA LYS A 2 -20.81 24.60 -5.57
C LYS A 2 -21.45 23.46 -6.38
N LYS A 3 -21.31 23.49 -7.71
CA LYS A 3 -21.66 22.38 -8.59
C LYS A 3 -20.79 21.18 -8.22
N TYR A 4 -21.35 20.22 -7.49
CA TYR A 4 -20.75 18.90 -7.38
C TYR A 4 -20.80 18.24 -8.76
N ILE A 5 -19.69 18.29 -9.48
CA ILE A 5 -19.49 17.45 -10.67
C ILE A 5 -19.48 16.03 -10.14
N ARG A 6 -20.53 15.26 -10.41
CA ARG A 6 -20.56 13.80 -10.26
C ARG A 6 -19.52 13.25 -11.21
N LEU A 7 -18.27 13.14 -10.75
CA LEU A 7 -17.20 12.45 -11.49
C LEU A 7 -17.64 10.99 -11.58
N ARG A 8 -18.09 10.58 -12.76
CA ARG A 8 -18.28 9.16 -13.08
C ARG A 8 -16.91 8.52 -12.91
N TYR A 9 -16.84 7.40 -12.18
CA TYR A 9 -15.65 6.56 -12.18
C TYR A 9 -15.27 6.31 -13.63
N SER A 10 -14.13 6.83 -14.06
CA SER A 10 -13.57 6.49 -15.35
C SER A 10 -13.28 4.99 -15.33
N ASN A 11 -13.68 4.28 -16.39
CA ASN A 11 -13.35 2.87 -16.57
C ASN A 11 -11.92 2.68 -17.10
N ASP A 12 -11.10 3.75 -17.05
CA ASP A 12 -9.71 3.68 -17.49
C ASP A 12 -8.94 2.72 -16.57
N LEU A 13 -8.34 1.70 -17.18
CA LEU A 13 -7.54 0.68 -16.53
C LEU A 13 -6.16 0.62 -17.20
N PRO A 14 -5.12 0.19 -16.48
CA PRO A 14 -3.81 -0.04 -17.04
C PRO A 14 -3.85 -0.94 -18.29
N GLY A 15 -3.04 -0.61 -19.29
CA GLY A 15 -2.89 -1.44 -20.49
C GLY A 15 -2.23 -2.80 -20.22
N ILE A 16 -1.36 -2.86 -19.21
CA ILE A 16 -0.62 -4.06 -18.81
C ILE A 16 -1.57 -5.03 -18.09
N PRO A 17 -1.75 -6.29 -18.57
CA PRO A 17 -2.75 -7.21 -18.04
C PRO A 17 -2.67 -7.43 -16.52
N LEU A 18 -1.48 -7.73 -15.98
CA LEU A 18 -1.26 -7.92 -14.54
C LEU A 18 -1.71 -6.67 -13.76
N GLN A 19 -1.29 -5.49 -14.18
CA GLN A 19 -1.64 -4.24 -13.51
C GLN A 19 -3.14 -3.95 -13.58
N ARG A 20 -3.80 -4.35 -14.65
CA ARG A 20 -5.26 -4.22 -14.83
C ARG A 20 -6.04 -5.05 -13.82
N ASP A 21 -5.62 -6.29 -13.58
CA ASP A 21 -6.31 -7.19 -12.66
C ASP A 21 -6.06 -6.78 -11.20
N ILE A 22 -4.83 -6.38 -10.88
CA ILE A 22 -4.49 -5.80 -9.59
C ILE A 22 -5.29 -4.51 -9.31
N GLU A 23 -5.43 -3.64 -10.32
CA GLU A 23 -6.24 -2.42 -10.21
C GLU A 23 -7.69 -2.71 -9.85
N LYS A 24 -8.30 -3.74 -10.48
CA LYS A 24 -9.68 -4.14 -10.16
C LYS A 24 -9.84 -4.55 -8.70
N LEU A 25 -8.88 -5.32 -8.15
CA LEU A 25 -8.87 -5.72 -6.74
C LEU A 25 -8.73 -4.51 -5.82
N ALA A 26 -7.75 -3.66 -6.06
CA ALA A 26 -7.53 -2.44 -5.28
C ALA A 26 -8.75 -1.49 -5.32
N LEU A 27 -9.40 -1.36 -6.48
CA LEU A 27 -10.62 -0.57 -6.61
C LEU A 27 -11.81 -1.17 -5.83
N ALA A 28 -11.90 -2.50 -5.72
CA ALA A 28 -12.90 -3.16 -4.90
C ALA A 28 -12.72 -2.79 -3.42
N ASP A 29 -11.48 -2.87 -2.89
CA ASP A 29 -11.18 -2.48 -1.53
C ASP A 29 -11.38 -0.98 -1.28
N ARG A 30 -11.00 -0.12 -2.21
CA ARG A 30 -11.28 1.32 -2.13
C ARG A 30 -12.79 1.62 -2.05
N ARG A 31 -13.63 0.87 -2.78
CA ARG A 31 -15.10 1.00 -2.70
C ARG A 31 -15.62 0.56 -1.33
N THR A 32 -15.11 -0.56 -0.81
CA THR A 32 -15.46 -1.05 0.53
C THR A 32 -15.11 -0.03 1.62
N LEU A 33 -14.02 0.73 1.41
CA LEU A 33 -13.61 1.82 2.29
C LEU A 33 -14.37 3.14 2.06
N ASP A 34 -15.29 3.19 1.09
CA ASP A 34 -15.99 4.40 0.66
C ASP A 34 -15.02 5.54 0.26
N CYS A 35 -13.88 5.17 -0.34
CA CYS A 35 -12.94 6.14 -0.88
C CYS A 35 -13.46 6.65 -2.23
N ARG A 36 -13.72 7.95 -2.32
CA ARG A 36 -14.21 8.58 -3.56
C ARG A 36 -13.13 8.62 -4.63
N PHE A 37 -13.56 8.91 -5.86
CA PHE A 37 -12.64 9.05 -6.99
C PHE A 37 -11.57 10.13 -6.72
N GLY A 38 -10.30 9.73 -6.77
CA GLY A 38 -9.16 10.62 -6.56
C GLY A 38 -8.87 11.01 -5.11
N GLU A 39 -9.66 10.56 -4.14
CA GLU A 39 -9.37 10.80 -2.72
C GLU A 39 -8.26 9.88 -2.21
N PRO A 40 -7.39 10.37 -1.32
CA PRO A 40 -6.47 9.52 -0.57
C PRO A 40 -7.23 8.43 0.19
N CYS A 41 -6.65 7.25 0.29
CA CYS A 41 -7.23 6.12 1.00
C CYS A 41 -6.28 5.67 2.11
N ASP A 42 -6.79 5.56 3.34
CA ASP A 42 -6.01 5.02 4.45
C ASP A 42 -6.12 3.49 4.50
N PRO A 43 -5.05 2.74 4.17
CA PRO A 43 -5.08 1.29 4.13
C PRO A 43 -5.29 0.65 5.50
N ARG A 44 -5.08 1.38 6.61
CA ARG A 44 -5.36 0.87 7.98
C ARG A 44 -6.81 0.47 8.16
N ARG A 45 -7.71 1.11 7.42
CA ARG A 45 -9.14 0.81 7.46
C ARG A 45 -9.49 -0.56 6.88
N LEU A 46 -8.60 -1.17 6.09
CA LEU A 46 -8.77 -2.52 5.51
C LEU A 46 -8.82 -3.62 6.58
N VAL A 47 -8.27 -3.39 7.77
CA VAL A 47 -8.35 -4.31 8.92
C VAL A 47 -9.78 -4.82 9.16
N LYS A 48 -10.80 -4.00 8.91
CA LYS A 48 -12.20 -4.35 9.13
C LYS A 48 -12.77 -5.34 8.10
N PHE A 49 -12.08 -5.55 7.00
CA PHE A 49 -12.58 -6.28 5.83
C PHE A 49 -11.70 -7.47 5.43
N HIS A 50 -10.57 -7.62 6.09
CA HIS A 50 -9.64 -8.73 5.95
C HIS A 50 -9.42 -9.37 7.32
N ASP A 51 -8.96 -10.61 7.38
CA ASP A 51 -8.71 -11.36 8.61
C ASP A 51 -7.47 -10.84 9.35
N VAL A 52 -7.43 -9.52 9.58
CA VAL A 52 -6.36 -8.82 10.30
C VAL A 52 -6.88 -8.38 11.66
N LYS A 53 -6.31 -8.93 12.71
CA LYS A 53 -6.68 -8.62 14.08
C LYS A 53 -6.23 -7.22 14.50
N LYS A 54 -5.02 -6.82 14.09
CA LYS A 54 -4.44 -5.50 14.36
C LYS A 54 -3.20 -5.21 13.51
N ILE A 55 -2.88 -3.93 13.45
CA ILE A 55 -1.60 -3.42 12.94
C ILE A 55 -0.81 -2.90 14.16
N LEU A 56 0.48 -3.21 14.24
CA LEU A 56 1.42 -2.64 15.19
C LEU A 56 2.36 -1.71 14.41
N GLU A 57 2.24 -0.41 14.63
CA GLU A 57 3.01 0.60 13.90
C GLU A 57 3.61 1.70 14.78
N THR A 58 3.37 1.62 16.09
CA THR A 58 3.90 2.55 17.09
C THR A 58 4.58 1.80 18.23
N TYR A 59 5.50 2.46 18.90
CA TYR A 59 6.17 1.87 20.07
C TYR A 59 5.21 1.52 21.20
N ASP A 60 4.14 2.30 21.39
CA ASP A 60 3.13 2.03 22.41
C ASP A 60 2.31 0.78 22.09
N GLU A 61 1.95 0.57 20.81
CA GLU A 61 1.25 -0.64 20.35
C GLU A 61 2.14 -1.89 20.51
N TYR A 62 3.44 -1.77 20.19
CA TYR A 62 4.41 -2.84 20.43
C TYR A 62 4.57 -3.13 21.91
N ALA A 63 4.73 -2.11 22.75
CA ALA A 63 4.85 -2.26 24.20
C ALA A 63 3.61 -2.94 24.80
N ALA A 64 2.41 -2.52 24.37
CA ALA A 64 1.16 -3.14 24.79
C ALA A 64 1.02 -4.60 24.34
N HIS A 65 1.60 -4.96 23.19
CA HIS A 65 1.53 -6.32 22.67
C HIS A 65 2.56 -7.27 23.31
N TYR A 66 3.80 -6.81 23.49
CA TYR A 66 4.92 -7.63 23.99
C TYR A 66 5.20 -7.45 25.49
N GLY A 67 4.52 -6.50 26.16
CA GLY A 67 4.75 -6.21 27.58
C GLY A 67 6.08 -5.48 27.88
N ARG A 68 6.79 -4.99 26.84
CA ARG A 68 8.05 -4.25 26.95
C ARG A 68 8.24 -3.28 25.79
N SER A 69 9.05 -2.24 26.01
CA SER A 69 9.47 -1.36 24.92
C SER A 69 10.39 -2.09 23.94
N LEU A 70 10.23 -1.80 22.65
CA LEU A 70 11.09 -2.27 21.56
C LEU A 70 11.83 -1.10 20.88
N GLN A 71 11.92 0.06 21.54
CA GLN A 71 12.60 1.22 20.97
C GLN A 71 14.09 0.90 20.70
N GLY A 72 14.55 1.22 19.49
CA GLY A 72 15.93 0.95 19.05
C GLY A 72 16.20 -0.50 18.65
N GLU A 73 15.20 -1.39 18.63
CA GLU A 73 15.36 -2.80 18.24
C GLU A 73 15.07 -3.04 16.74
N PHE A 74 14.59 -2.01 16.02
CA PHE A 74 14.22 -2.16 14.60
C PHE A 74 15.39 -1.81 13.69
N GLU A 75 15.68 -2.71 12.74
CA GLU A 75 16.66 -2.45 11.69
C GLU A 75 16.07 -1.52 10.62
N ASP A 76 16.83 -0.52 10.13
CA ASP A 76 16.43 0.41 9.06
C ASP A 76 15.95 -0.30 7.78
N ARG A 77 16.48 -1.49 7.50
CA ARG A 77 16.14 -2.28 6.30
C ARG A 77 14.83 -3.03 6.42
N TRP A 78 14.35 -3.28 7.64
CA TRP A 78 13.07 -3.95 7.85
C TRP A 78 11.94 -2.93 7.81
N SER A 79 10.96 -3.13 6.96
CA SER A 79 9.83 -2.21 6.79
C SER A 79 8.55 -2.72 7.44
N GLY A 80 8.25 -3.99 7.31
CA GLY A 80 7.06 -4.61 7.87
C GLY A 80 7.03 -6.11 7.61
N THR A 81 6.06 -6.77 8.20
CA THR A 81 5.75 -8.19 7.95
C THR A 81 4.37 -8.54 8.47
N THR A 82 3.78 -9.56 7.88
CA THR A 82 2.48 -10.12 8.28
C THR A 82 2.65 -11.51 8.88
N PHE A 83 2.08 -11.74 10.05
CA PHE A 83 2.07 -13.02 10.73
C PHE A 83 0.66 -13.60 10.81
N CYS A 84 0.52 -14.86 10.45
CA CYS A 84 -0.68 -15.63 10.75
C CYS A 84 -0.59 -16.14 12.21
N ILE A 85 -1.65 -15.93 12.99
CA ILE A 85 -1.76 -16.44 14.37
C ILE A 85 -2.66 -17.68 14.42
N LYS A 86 -2.65 -18.39 15.56
CA LYS A 86 -3.23 -19.74 15.71
C LYS A 86 -4.70 -19.89 15.30
N ASN A 87 -5.49 -18.82 15.37
CA ASN A 87 -6.91 -18.84 14.99
C ASN A 87 -7.16 -18.48 13.51
N GLY A 88 -6.11 -18.30 12.71
CA GLY A 88 -6.20 -17.90 11.31
C GLY A 88 -6.19 -16.39 11.06
N ASP A 89 -6.32 -15.57 12.09
CA ASP A 89 -6.17 -14.11 11.97
C ASP A 89 -4.71 -13.71 11.67
N HIS A 90 -4.52 -12.51 11.19
CA HIS A 90 -3.21 -11.94 10.92
C HIS A 90 -2.89 -10.76 11.83
N ILE A 91 -1.61 -10.55 12.09
CA ILE A 91 -1.06 -9.34 12.70
C ILE A 91 -0.06 -8.76 11.72
N ILE A 92 -0.24 -7.48 11.37
CA ILE A 92 0.70 -6.72 10.55
C ILE A 92 1.61 -5.93 11.49
N MET A 93 2.92 -6.09 11.34
CA MET A 93 3.93 -5.36 12.10
C MET A 93 4.67 -4.42 11.15
N ILE A 94 4.78 -3.15 11.54
CA ILE A 94 5.37 -2.09 10.72
C ILE A 94 6.48 -1.41 11.51
N ASN A 95 7.60 -1.10 10.86
CA ASN A 95 8.70 -0.39 11.51
C ASN A 95 8.26 1.03 11.94
N PRO A 96 8.19 1.32 13.25
CA PRO A 96 7.73 2.59 13.77
C PRO A 96 8.70 3.75 13.49
N GLU A 97 9.97 3.46 13.14
CA GLU A 97 11.00 4.47 12.86
C GLU A 97 10.89 5.05 11.45
N HIS A 98 10.13 4.40 10.56
CA HIS A 98 9.92 4.90 9.21
C HIS A 98 8.94 6.08 9.16
N SER A 99 9.10 6.95 8.16
CA SER A 99 8.18 8.05 7.89
C SER A 99 6.74 7.57 7.72
N LEU A 100 5.77 8.42 8.01
CA LEU A 100 4.35 8.09 7.87
C LEU A 100 4.01 7.59 6.46
N SER A 101 4.52 8.24 5.41
CA SER A 101 4.27 7.83 4.02
C SER A 101 4.83 6.44 3.73
N ARG A 102 6.03 6.10 4.25
CA ARG A 102 6.62 4.77 4.11
C ARG A 102 5.81 3.71 4.87
N ARG A 103 5.41 3.99 6.12
CA ARG A 103 4.55 3.10 6.90
C ARG A 103 3.20 2.85 6.21
N THR A 104 2.57 3.91 5.69
CA THR A 104 1.30 3.80 4.95
C THR A 104 1.45 2.91 3.71
N PHE A 105 2.53 3.07 2.94
CA PHE A 105 2.80 2.20 1.81
C PHE A 105 3.06 0.75 2.25
N THR A 106 3.87 0.54 3.31
CA THR A 106 4.15 -0.80 3.83
C THR A 106 2.88 -1.51 4.27
N ILE A 107 1.97 -0.82 4.97
CA ILE A 107 0.67 -1.39 5.34
C ILE A 107 -0.13 -1.84 4.12
N ALA A 108 -0.22 -1.00 3.08
CA ALA A 108 -0.92 -1.36 1.85
C ALA A 108 -0.26 -2.54 1.13
N HIS A 109 1.08 -2.63 1.15
CA HIS A 109 1.86 -3.73 0.61
C HIS A 109 1.59 -5.05 1.36
N GLU A 110 1.57 -5.02 2.70
CA GLU A 110 1.26 -6.19 3.53
C GLU A 110 -0.17 -6.71 3.26
N PHE A 111 -1.13 -5.81 3.05
CA PHE A 111 -2.46 -6.23 2.58
C PHE A 111 -2.41 -6.88 1.20
N GLY A 112 -1.50 -6.47 0.33
CA GLY A 112 -1.28 -7.15 -0.96
C GLY A 112 -0.91 -8.62 -0.77
N HIS A 113 0.00 -8.94 0.14
CA HIS A 113 0.34 -10.32 0.45
C HIS A 113 -0.88 -11.12 0.94
N LEU A 114 -1.74 -10.52 1.74
CA LEU A 114 -2.96 -11.17 2.23
C LEU A 114 -3.98 -11.40 1.10
N VAL A 115 -4.24 -10.38 0.28
CA VAL A 115 -5.21 -10.43 -0.82
C VAL A 115 -4.86 -11.51 -1.84
N PHE A 116 -3.57 -11.70 -2.14
CA PHE A 116 -3.09 -12.73 -3.06
C PHE A 116 -2.85 -14.09 -2.37
N GLY A 117 -3.00 -14.18 -1.05
CA GLY A 117 -2.74 -15.42 -0.31
C GLY A 117 -1.28 -15.85 -0.39
N HIS A 118 -0.34 -14.92 -0.46
CA HIS A 118 1.08 -15.20 -0.53
C HIS A 118 1.56 -15.94 0.70
N ARG A 119 2.44 -16.92 0.49
CA ARG A 119 3.07 -17.69 1.57
C ARG A 119 4.55 -17.36 1.63
N ALA A 120 4.95 -16.73 2.71
CA ALA A 120 6.35 -16.43 2.97
C ALA A 120 7.12 -17.68 3.36
N ILE A 121 8.38 -17.74 2.96
CA ILE A 121 9.35 -18.71 3.47
C ILE A 121 10.04 -18.06 4.67
N MET A 122 9.96 -18.69 5.83
CA MET A 122 10.67 -18.24 7.02
C MET A 122 12.15 -18.55 6.88
N ILE A 123 12.98 -17.54 7.02
CA ILE A 123 14.43 -17.67 7.07
C ILE A 123 14.84 -17.62 8.53
N ALA A 124 15.45 -18.68 9.03
CA ALA A 124 16.01 -18.70 10.37
C ALA A 124 17.15 -17.68 10.47
N THR A 125 17.06 -16.75 11.41
CA THR A 125 18.09 -15.75 11.72
C THR A 125 18.34 -15.72 13.23
N GLU A 126 19.54 -15.32 13.64
CA GLU A 126 19.81 -14.95 15.05
C GLU A 126 19.10 -13.61 15.32
N GLY A 127 17.85 -13.64 15.82
CA GLY A 127 17.05 -12.44 16.08
C GLY A 127 15.60 -12.59 15.66
N MET A 128 15.01 -11.49 15.15
CA MET A 128 13.62 -11.53 14.66
C MET A 128 13.52 -12.40 13.41
N PRO A 129 12.51 -13.31 13.33
CA PRO A 129 12.32 -14.15 12.15
C PRO A 129 12.13 -13.27 10.91
N ARG A 130 12.86 -13.58 9.85
CA ARG A 130 12.71 -12.93 8.54
C ARG A 130 11.86 -13.80 7.65
N PHE A 131 10.94 -13.16 6.96
CA PHE A 131 10.09 -13.78 5.96
C PHE A 131 10.52 -13.31 4.57
N ARG A 132 10.55 -14.21 3.61
CA ARG A 132 10.89 -13.92 2.23
C ARG A 132 9.78 -14.41 1.32
N TYR A 133 9.36 -13.55 0.43
CA TYR A 133 8.48 -13.86 -0.69
C TYR A 133 9.29 -14.01 -1.99
N SER A 134 8.69 -14.59 -3.03
CA SER A 134 9.31 -14.58 -4.35
C SER A 134 9.26 -13.19 -4.98
N ASP A 135 10.10 -12.94 -5.97
CA ASP A 135 10.12 -11.64 -6.65
C ASP A 135 8.77 -11.32 -7.33
N GLU A 136 8.06 -12.35 -7.81
CA GLU A 136 6.71 -12.20 -8.36
C GLU A 136 5.69 -11.82 -7.29
N GLN A 137 5.73 -12.47 -6.13
CA GLN A 137 4.85 -12.16 -5.00
C GLN A 137 5.10 -10.74 -4.47
N GLU A 138 6.36 -10.33 -4.39
CA GLU A 138 6.73 -8.97 -4.02
C GLU A 138 6.21 -7.95 -5.04
N LEU A 139 6.34 -8.24 -6.35
CA LEU A 139 5.82 -7.37 -7.40
C LEU A 139 4.29 -7.23 -7.32
N GLU A 140 3.56 -8.31 -7.08
CA GLU A 140 2.10 -8.29 -6.92
C GLU A 140 1.69 -7.48 -5.70
N ALA A 141 2.33 -7.70 -4.55
CA ALA A 141 2.04 -6.97 -3.31
C ALA A 141 2.37 -5.47 -3.44
N HIS A 142 3.52 -5.12 -4.04
CA HIS A 142 3.88 -3.74 -4.35
C HIS A 142 2.87 -3.07 -5.28
N SER A 143 2.50 -3.76 -6.35
CA SER A 143 1.55 -3.25 -7.34
C SER A 143 0.18 -3.01 -6.74
N TYR A 144 -0.29 -3.91 -5.86
CA TYR A 144 -1.55 -3.76 -5.14
C TYR A 144 -1.49 -2.57 -4.17
N GLY A 145 -0.47 -2.48 -3.33
CA GLY A 145 -0.30 -1.37 -2.41
C GLY A 145 -0.30 -0.02 -3.11
N LEU A 146 0.43 0.08 -4.24
CA LEU A 146 0.43 1.27 -5.08
C LEU A 146 -0.94 1.54 -5.72
N ALA A 147 -1.71 0.51 -6.12
CA ALA A 147 -3.02 0.69 -6.71
C ALA A 147 -4.07 1.17 -5.69
N VAL A 148 -3.99 0.68 -4.44
CA VAL A 148 -4.83 1.16 -3.33
C VAL A 148 -4.57 2.64 -3.05
N LEU A 149 -3.31 3.05 -2.99
CA LEU A 149 -2.91 4.41 -2.64
C LEU A 149 -3.02 5.40 -3.81
N LEU A 150 -2.68 4.95 -5.01
CA LEU A 150 -2.56 5.74 -6.25
C LEU A 150 -3.40 5.10 -7.37
N PRO A 151 -4.73 5.17 -7.32
CA PRO A 151 -5.60 4.52 -8.31
C PRO A 151 -5.37 5.10 -9.71
N TYR A 152 -5.38 4.21 -10.73
CA TYR A 152 -4.95 4.50 -12.10
C TYR A 152 -5.73 5.65 -12.76
N ALA A 153 -7.05 5.57 -12.77
CA ALA A 153 -7.88 6.54 -13.49
C ALA A 153 -7.77 7.97 -12.94
N PRO A 154 -7.83 8.21 -11.60
CA PRO A 154 -7.54 9.52 -11.04
C PRO A 154 -6.10 9.99 -11.31
N LEU A 155 -5.12 9.07 -11.22
CA LEU A 155 -3.73 9.40 -11.49
C LEU A 155 -3.53 9.87 -12.94
N LEU A 156 -4.10 9.15 -13.91
CA LEU A 156 -4.10 9.53 -15.32
C LEU A 156 -4.73 10.91 -15.53
N GLN A 157 -5.84 11.20 -14.87
CA GLN A 157 -6.52 12.50 -14.99
C GLN A 157 -5.65 13.64 -14.46
N ILE A 158 -5.02 13.47 -13.31
CA ILE A 158 -4.15 14.48 -12.69
C ILE A 158 -2.90 14.73 -13.57
N LEU A 159 -2.32 13.69 -14.15
CA LEU A 159 -1.20 13.81 -15.10
C LEU A 159 -1.58 14.58 -16.35
N ARG A 160 -2.77 14.32 -16.93
CA ARG A 160 -3.29 15.10 -18.08
C ARG A 160 -3.46 16.59 -17.75
N GLN A 161 -3.70 16.92 -16.48
CA GLN A 161 -3.79 18.30 -16.00
C GLN A 161 -2.43 18.93 -15.69
N GLY A 162 -1.33 18.17 -15.86
CA GLY A 162 0.02 18.70 -15.73
C GLY A 162 0.61 18.62 -14.33
N ALA A 163 0.05 17.80 -13.45
CA ALA A 163 0.60 17.64 -12.11
C ALA A 163 2.00 17.03 -12.13
N SER A 164 2.88 17.51 -11.26
CA SER A 164 4.20 16.93 -11.02
C SER A 164 4.12 15.72 -10.09
N ALA A 165 5.13 14.84 -10.12
CA ALA A 165 5.24 13.71 -9.20
C ALA A 165 5.19 14.17 -7.72
N GLN A 166 5.81 15.30 -7.41
CA GLN A 166 5.80 15.89 -6.07
C GLN A 166 4.39 16.36 -5.65
N GLY A 167 3.65 17.01 -6.57
CA GLY A 167 2.28 17.44 -6.31
C GLY A 167 1.34 16.26 -6.08
N ILE A 168 1.51 15.18 -6.86
CA ILE A 168 0.77 13.92 -6.70
C ILE A 168 1.11 13.27 -5.35
N ALA A 169 2.39 13.20 -5.00
CA ALA A 169 2.86 12.63 -3.73
C ALA A 169 2.25 13.36 -2.53
N LEU A 170 2.22 14.69 -2.57
CA LEU A 170 1.61 15.51 -1.53
C LEU A 170 0.10 15.27 -1.42
N HIS A 171 -0.60 15.21 -2.55
CA HIS A 171 -2.05 14.99 -2.58
C HIS A 171 -2.44 13.65 -1.95
N TYR A 172 -1.72 12.57 -2.29
CA TYR A 172 -2.03 11.22 -1.81
C TYR A 172 -1.35 10.83 -0.48
N GLY A 173 -0.48 11.66 0.06
CA GLY A 173 0.25 11.38 1.30
C GLY A 173 1.29 10.26 1.17
N VAL A 174 1.85 10.08 -0.02
CA VAL A 174 2.86 9.06 -0.34
C VAL A 174 4.21 9.70 -0.67
N SER A 175 5.27 8.91 -0.83
CA SER A 175 6.56 9.41 -1.30
C SER A 175 6.56 9.65 -2.81
N THR A 176 7.41 10.57 -3.29
CA THR A 176 7.64 10.77 -4.73
C THR A 176 8.11 9.49 -5.42
N ALA A 177 8.97 8.71 -4.74
CA ALA A 177 9.42 7.41 -5.25
C ALA A 177 8.26 6.42 -5.46
N ALA A 178 7.24 6.42 -4.59
CA ALA A 178 6.04 5.60 -4.76
C ALA A 178 5.23 6.03 -6.00
N VAL A 179 5.09 7.34 -6.23
CA VAL A 179 4.46 7.89 -7.44
C VAL A 179 5.22 7.43 -8.68
N GLU A 180 6.54 7.64 -8.72
CA GLU A 180 7.38 7.27 -9.85
C GLU A 180 7.31 5.77 -10.16
N MET A 181 7.36 4.93 -9.12
CA MET A 181 7.22 3.48 -9.29
C MET A 181 5.85 3.14 -9.89
N ARG A 182 4.77 3.75 -9.36
CA ARG A 182 3.41 3.54 -9.89
C ARG A 182 3.31 3.93 -11.37
N LEU A 183 3.87 5.08 -11.75
CA LEU A 183 3.88 5.52 -13.15
C LEU A 183 4.63 4.55 -14.07
N LYS A 184 5.76 4.03 -13.63
CA LYS A 184 6.57 3.06 -14.39
C LYS A 184 5.80 1.75 -14.60
N ILE A 185 5.26 1.14 -13.55
CA ILE A 185 4.58 -0.15 -13.66
C ILE A 185 3.24 -0.07 -14.41
N THR A 186 2.64 1.10 -14.50
CA THR A 186 1.39 1.32 -15.23
C THR A 186 1.57 1.87 -16.65
N GLY A 187 2.81 2.19 -17.05
CA GLY A 187 3.12 2.77 -18.37
C GLY A 187 2.76 4.26 -18.49
N LEU A 188 2.57 4.96 -17.36
CA LEU A 188 2.24 6.39 -17.35
C LEU A 188 3.48 7.29 -17.22
N TRP A 189 4.68 6.72 -17.11
CA TRP A 189 5.91 7.45 -16.85
C TRP A 189 6.21 8.54 -17.90
N GLU A 190 6.01 8.20 -19.17
CA GLU A 190 6.28 9.12 -20.29
C GLU A 190 5.44 10.41 -20.20
N MET A 191 4.21 10.32 -19.70
CA MET A 191 3.35 11.50 -19.49
C MET A 191 3.90 12.52 -18.48
N LEU A 192 4.86 12.11 -17.64
CA LEU A 192 5.53 13.00 -16.68
C LEU A 192 6.79 13.65 -17.31
N VAL A 193 7.49 12.94 -18.18
CA VAL A 193 8.82 13.32 -18.72
C VAL A 193 8.70 14.21 -19.96
N GLU A 194 7.62 14.09 -20.73
CA GLU A 194 7.38 14.86 -21.97
C GLU A 194 7.03 16.35 -21.72
N LYS A 195 7.24 16.86 -20.53
CA LYS A 195 7.02 18.26 -20.12
C LYS A 195 8.29 18.91 -19.66
#